data_d74d60f752b63d9f4bc0c7b5a6990e7f
#
_entry.id   d74d60f752b63d9f4bc0c7b5a6990e7f
#
_cell.length_a   1.000
_cell.length_b   1.000
_cell.length_c   1.000
_cell.angle_alpha   90.00
_cell.angle_beta   90.00
_cell.angle_gamma   90.00
#
_symmetry.space_group_name_H-M   'P 1'
#
loop_
_entity.id
_entity.type
_entity.pdbx_description
1 polymer ?
#
loop_
_entity_poly.entity_id
_entity_poly.type
_entity_poly.pdbx_seq_one_letter_code
_entity_poly.pdbx_strand_id
1 'polypeptide(L)'
;MNRDLTNGNVTKSMLVFSAPMIMGNLLQQLYNVADTYIVGKYIGPGALAAVGSSFTLMTFLTSIILGLCMGSGIVFSMLFGARNDEKLKSSFFMSFLFIGVVTVILNISVLIFIEPLLELLQIPPEILMETKSYLQVIFYGIIFTFFYNYFASLLRGMGNSLIPLVFLAIAALLNIVLDVLFITSFDMGVAGAAWATIISQAVSAVCVTLYCFWKLPMVRLKRRDCHLDLAVLKHIFQYSILTCVQQSIMNFGILMIQGLVNSFGVAVMAAFSAAVKIDSFAYMPVQDFGNAFSTFIAQNHGAGKKERIQQGIRSAIKIALIFCIIISIGVYVFARPLMLIFIKPEELEILSIGIQYLRIEGAFYCGIGCLFLLYGYYRGIGKPGVSVVLTVISLGTRVILAYAFASIPAIGLVGIWWAIPIGWILADVIGLFYYRRL
;
A
#
# COMPACT_ATOMS: atom_id res chain seq x y z
N MET A 1 -23.17 -5.80 2.24
CA MET A 1 -23.68 -5.62 3.62
C MET A 1 -22.60 -4.92 4.43
N ASN A 2 -22.91 -3.74 4.99
CA ASN A 2 -22.01 -3.07 5.92
C ASN A 2 -21.96 -3.90 7.21
N ARG A 3 -20.78 -4.30 7.62
CA ARG A 3 -20.61 -5.05 8.87
C ARG A 3 -20.23 -4.08 9.98
N ASP A 4 -21.08 -3.99 10.96
CA ASP A 4 -20.78 -3.31 12.22
C ASP A 4 -19.72 -4.13 12.99
N LEU A 5 -18.46 -3.69 12.95
CA LEU A 5 -17.34 -4.35 13.64
C LEU A 5 -17.40 -4.18 15.17
N THR A 6 -18.36 -3.40 15.65
CA THR A 6 -18.57 -3.19 17.09
C THR A 6 -19.41 -4.30 17.73
N ASN A 7 -19.95 -5.25 16.95
CA ASN A 7 -20.81 -6.33 17.41
C ASN A 7 -20.33 -7.71 16.93
N GLY A 8 -20.85 -8.77 17.52
CA GLY A 8 -20.56 -10.16 17.16
C GLY A 8 -19.19 -10.70 17.61
N ASN A 9 -18.79 -11.86 17.09
CA ASN A 9 -17.51 -12.50 17.45
C ASN A 9 -16.34 -11.70 16.87
N VAL A 10 -15.39 -11.32 17.73
CA VAL A 10 -14.25 -10.45 17.41
C VAL A 10 -13.37 -11.05 16.32
N THR A 11 -12.91 -12.28 16.52
CA THR A 11 -12.01 -12.98 15.58
C THR A 11 -12.63 -13.16 14.22
N LYS A 12 -13.90 -13.64 14.18
CA LYS A 12 -14.63 -13.84 12.94
C LYS A 12 -14.87 -12.52 12.19
N SER A 13 -15.20 -11.45 12.92
CA SER A 13 -15.42 -10.12 12.33
C SER A 13 -14.16 -9.58 11.66
N MET A 14 -13.00 -9.70 12.32
CA MET A 14 -11.71 -9.26 11.75
C MET A 14 -11.31 -10.09 10.53
N LEU A 15 -11.37 -11.43 10.62
CA LEU A 15 -11.00 -12.32 9.50
C LEU A 15 -11.89 -12.10 8.27
N VAL A 16 -13.20 -12.04 8.46
CA VAL A 16 -14.12 -11.85 7.33
C VAL A 16 -14.02 -10.45 6.74
N PHE A 17 -13.62 -9.45 7.53
CA PHE A 17 -13.38 -8.09 7.03
C PHE A 17 -12.02 -7.96 6.33
N SER A 18 -10.98 -8.60 6.85
CA SER A 18 -9.62 -8.53 6.26
C SER A 18 -9.47 -9.37 4.99
N ALA A 19 -10.16 -10.51 4.88
CA ALA A 19 -10.01 -11.42 3.74
C ALA A 19 -10.25 -10.74 2.38
N PRO A 20 -11.32 -9.95 2.16
CA PRO A 20 -11.48 -9.22 0.90
C PRO A 20 -10.41 -8.14 0.66
N MET A 21 -9.82 -7.54 1.71
CA MET A 21 -8.74 -6.57 1.56
C MET A 21 -7.47 -7.25 1.06
N ILE A 22 -7.10 -8.37 1.68
CA ILE A 22 -5.97 -9.21 1.29
C ILE A 22 -6.14 -9.70 -0.15
N MET A 23 -7.32 -10.25 -0.47
CA MET A 23 -7.63 -10.71 -1.84
C MET A 23 -7.55 -9.59 -2.86
N GLY A 24 -7.99 -8.37 -2.51
CA GLY A 24 -7.91 -7.20 -3.37
C GLY A 24 -6.47 -6.82 -3.71
N ASN A 25 -5.59 -6.78 -2.73
CA ASN A 25 -4.18 -6.46 -2.95
C ASN A 25 -3.45 -7.57 -3.72
N LEU A 26 -3.73 -8.84 -3.42
CA LEU A 26 -3.18 -9.96 -4.21
C LEU A 26 -3.63 -9.88 -5.67
N LEU A 27 -4.91 -9.61 -5.91
CA LEU A 27 -5.45 -9.43 -7.25
C LEU A 27 -4.79 -8.25 -7.97
N GLN A 28 -4.54 -7.14 -7.26
CA GLN A 28 -3.84 -5.98 -7.80
C GLN A 28 -2.40 -6.33 -8.23
N GLN A 29 -1.69 -7.13 -7.44
CA GLN A 29 -0.36 -7.60 -7.83
C GLN A 29 -0.39 -8.54 -9.02
N LEU A 30 -1.38 -9.42 -9.08
CA LEU A 30 -1.52 -10.34 -10.22
C LEU A 30 -1.80 -9.59 -11.52
N TYR A 31 -2.67 -8.58 -11.50
CA TYR A 31 -2.92 -7.82 -12.74
C TYR A 31 -1.71 -6.96 -13.13
N ASN A 32 -0.94 -6.39 -12.19
CA ASN A 32 0.30 -5.68 -12.49
C ASN A 32 1.34 -6.60 -13.18
N VAL A 33 1.42 -7.85 -12.74
CA VAL A 33 2.27 -8.86 -13.39
C VAL A 33 1.76 -9.19 -14.80
N ALA A 34 0.43 -9.34 -14.97
CA ALA A 34 -0.17 -9.60 -16.26
C ALA A 34 0.06 -8.46 -17.26
N ASP A 35 -0.15 -7.20 -16.85
CA ASP A 35 0.13 -6.01 -17.65
C ASP A 35 1.59 -5.96 -18.08
N THR A 36 2.51 -6.12 -17.14
CA THR A 36 3.96 -6.16 -17.42
C THR A 36 4.33 -7.29 -18.41
N TYR A 37 3.70 -8.47 -18.27
CA TYR A 37 3.91 -9.59 -19.18
C TYR A 37 3.40 -9.31 -20.58
N ILE A 38 2.21 -8.72 -20.71
CA ILE A 38 1.59 -8.37 -22.00
C ILE A 38 2.47 -7.33 -22.72
N VAL A 39 2.86 -6.25 -22.03
CA VAL A 39 3.74 -5.21 -22.58
C VAL A 39 5.07 -5.81 -23.05
N GLY A 40 5.74 -6.58 -22.20
CA GLY A 40 7.03 -7.19 -22.53
C GLY A 40 6.98 -8.17 -23.71
N LYS A 41 5.89 -8.96 -23.79
CA LYS A 41 5.72 -9.99 -24.83
C LYS A 41 5.35 -9.42 -26.20
N TYR A 42 4.45 -8.44 -26.23
CA TYR A 42 3.86 -7.95 -27.48
C TYR A 42 4.50 -6.68 -28.02
N ILE A 43 5.07 -5.82 -27.17
CA ILE A 43 5.72 -4.58 -27.61
C ILE A 43 7.25 -4.74 -27.60
N GLY A 44 7.80 -5.33 -26.54
CA GLY A 44 9.22 -5.63 -26.47
C GLY A 44 9.95 -5.04 -25.25
N PRO A 45 11.29 -5.22 -25.18
CA PRO A 45 12.07 -4.90 -23.99
C PRO A 45 12.17 -3.37 -23.72
N GLY A 46 12.14 -2.52 -24.74
CA GLY A 46 12.14 -1.05 -24.57
C GLY A 46 10.89 -0.57 -23.85
N ALA A 47 9.72 -1.02 -24.29
CA ALA A 47 8.44 -0.73 -23.66
C ALA A 47 8.37 -1.24 -22.22
N LEU A 48 8.89 -2.44 -21.97
CA LEU A 48 8.98 -3.01 -20.62
C LEU A 48 9.85 -2.13 -19.70
N ALA A 49 10.97 -1.64 -20.21
CA ALA A 49 11.85 -0.73 -19.47
C ALA A 49 11.17 0.63 -19.20
N ALA A 50 10.42 1.16 -20.17
CA ALA A 50 9.65 2.41 -20.03
C ALA A 50 8.57 2.29 -18.94
N VAL A 51 7.76 1.21 -18.95
CA VAL A 51 6.73 0.96 -17.94
C VAL A 51 7.37 0.73 -16.56
N GLY A 52 8.45 -0.05 -16.49
CA GLY A 52 9.19 -0.32 -15.26
C GLY A 52 9.78 0.95 -14.62
N SER A 53 10.37 1.84 -15.43
CA SER A 53 10.90 3.13 -14.96
C SER A 53 9.79 4.07 -14.48
N SER A 54 8.63 4.02 -15.14
CA SER A 54 7.44 4.81 -14.75
C SER A 54 6.85 4.37 -13.41
N PHE A 55 7.00 3.09 -13.05
CA PHE A 55 6.39 2.50 -11.87
C PHE A 55 6.77 3.20 -10.57
N THR A 56 8.03 3.62 -10.43
CA THR A 56 8.54 4.31 -9.23
C THR A 56 7.80 5.63 -9.00
N LEU A 57 7.67 6.46 -10.03
CA LEU A 57 6.99 7.75 -9.94
C LEU A 57 5.48 7.58 -9.70
N MET A 58 4.87 6.64 -10.41
CA MET A 58 3.46 6.28 -10.22
C MET A 58 3.18 5.83 -8.79
N THR A 59 4.00 4.92 -8.26
CA THR A 59 3.85 4.39 -6.90
C THR A 59 3.99 5.49 -5.86
N PHE A 60 4.97 6.40 -6.02
CA PHE A 60 5.15 7.51 -5.12
C PHE A 60 3.93 8.44 -5.09
N LEU A 61 3.43 8.87 -6.25
CA LEU A 61 2.27 9.77 -6.35
C LEU A 61 0.97 9.10 -5.87
N THR A 62 0.77 7.84 -6.25
CA THR A 62 -0.40 7.08 -5.80
C THR A 62 -0.37 6.86 -4.27
N SER A 63 0.80 6.68 -3.67
CA SER A 63 0.94 6.51 -2.22
C SER A 63 0.52 7.75 -1.43
N ILE A 64 0.70 8.95 -1.99
CA ILE A 64 0.21 10.20 -1.39
C ILE A 64 -1.32 10.15 -1.31
N ILE A 65 -1.99 9.91 -2.42
CA ILE A 65 -3.45 9.85 -2.49
C ILE A 65 -3.98 8.73 -1.59
N LEU A 66 -3.37 7.55 -1.67
CA LEU A 66 -3.75 6.40 -0.84
C LEU A 66 -3.62 6.72 0.66
N GLY A 67 -2.51 7.33 1.08
CA GLY A 67 -2.28 7.73 2.46
C GLY A 67 -3.31 8.74 2.97
N LEU A 68 -3.64 9.75 2.14
CA LEU A 68 -4.69 10.73 2.46
C LEU A 68 -6.07 10.07 2.60
N CYS A 69 -6.43 9.18 1.68
CA CYS A 69 -7.70 8.45 1.72
C CYS A 69 -7.76 7.47 2.91
N MET A 70 -6.66 6.79 3.23
CA MET A 70 -6.60 5.89 4.40
C MET A 70 -6.76 6.64 5.70
N GLY A 71 -6.13 7.81 5.85
CA GLY A 71 -6.24 8.64 7.05
C GLY A 71 -7.67 9.11 7.29
N SER A 72 -8.35 9.61 6.26
CA SER A 72 -9.78 9.97 6.36
C SER A 72 -10.67 8.75 6.61
N GLY A 73 -10.34 7.58 6.06
CA GLY A 73 -11.04 6.32 6.33
C GLY A 73 -11.06 5.93 7.80
N ILE A 74 -10.00 6.25 8.55
CA ILE A 74 -9.96 6.02 10.01
C ILE A 74 -10.92 6.96 10.73
N VAL A 75 -10.99 8.24 10.32
CA VAL A 75 -11.95 9.20 10.89
C VAL A 75 -13.38 8.73 10.61
N PHE A 76 -13.68 8.27 9.40
CA PHE A 76 -14.98 7.66 9.07
C PHE A 76 -15.30 6.46 9.96
N SER A 77 -14.31 5.60 10.21
CA SER A 77 -14.47 4.43 11.06
C SER A 77 -14.82 4.81 12.50
N MET A 78 -14.16 5.82 13.07
CA MET A 78 -14.45 6.32 14.41
C MET A 78 -15.84 6.91 14.51
N LEU A 79 -16.22 7.76 13.56
CA LEU A 79 -17.52 8.42 13.55
C LEU A 79 -18.67 7.44 13.29
N PHE A 80 -18.44 6.44 12.43
CA PHE A 80 -19.37 5.35 12.21
C PHE A 80 -19.57 4.51 13.48
N GLY A 81 -18.49 4.18 14.19
CA GLY A 81 -18.55 3.50 15.48
C GLY A 81 -19.28 4.30 16.55
N ALA A 82 -19.06 5.62 16.59
CA ALA A 82 -19.74 6.55 17.49
C ALA A 82 -21.21 6.81 17.11
N ARG A 83 -21.68 6.28 15.98
CA ARG A 83 -23.03 6.54 15.41
C ARG A 83 -23.35 8.04 15.25
N ASN A 84 -22.34 8.83 14.93
CA ASN A 84 -22.49 10.27 14.73
C ASN A 84 -22.58 10.58 13.23
N ASP A 85 -23.76 10.38 12.67
CA ASP A 85 -24.03 10.53 11.24
C ASP A 85 -23.85 11.98 10.76
N GLU A 86 -24.11 12.98 11.59
CA GLU A 86 -23.95 14.38 11.23
C GLU A 86 -22.49 14.73 11.01
N LYS A 87 -21.62 14.42 12.00
CA LYS A 87 -20.17 14.62 11.84
C LYS A 87 -19.58 13.74 10.75
N LEU A 88 -20.13 12.54 10.52
CA LEU A 88 -19.67 11.67 9.44
C LEU A 88 -19.93 12.29 8.07
N LYS A 89 -21.11 12.89 7.84
CA LYS A 89 -21.43 13.64 6.61
C LYS A 89 -20.54 14.85 6.41
N SER A 90 -20.34 15.66 7.45
CA SER A 90 -19.43 16.80 7.41
C SER A 90 -18.00 16.34 7.11
N SER A 91 -17.52 15.27 7.77
CA SER A 91 -16.21 14.69 7.51
C SER A 91 -16.05 14.17 6.08
N PHE A 92 -17.09 13.54 5.53
CA PHE A 92 -17.11 13.09 4.15
C PHE A 92 -16.96 14.28 3.20
N PHE A 93 -17.76 15.35 3.36
CA PHE A 93 -17.67 16.54 2.50
C PHE A 93 -16.29 17.20 2.58
N MET A 94 -15.80 17.44 3.81
CA MET A 94 -14.54 18.14 4.04
C MET A 94 -13.34 17.36 3.51
N SER A 95 -13.30 16.03 3.74
CA SER A 95 -12.19 15.19 3.25
C SER A 95 -12.23 15.04 1.73
N PHE A 96 -13.41 14.92 1.13
CA PHE A 96 -13.55 14.87 -0.33
C PHE A 96 -13.01 16.15 -0.98
N LEU A 97 -13.39 17.30 -0.45
CA LEU A 97 -12.91 18.59 -0.94
C LEU A 97 -11.39 18.73 -0.74
N PHE A 98 -10.89 18.44 0.46
CA PHE A 98 -9.47 18.55 0.78
C PHE A 98 -8.60 17.63 -0.10
N ILE A 99 -8.91 16.33 -0.14
CA ILE A 99 -8.11 15.36 -0.90
C ILE A 99 -8.29 15.59 -2.40
N GLY A 100 -9.49 15.99 -2.84
CA GLY A 100 -9.75 16.34 -4.23
C GLY A 100 -8.91 17.53 -4.69
N VAL A 101 -8.82 18.60 -3.92
CA VAL A 101 -7.97 19.77 -4.21
C VAL A 101 -6.49 19.36 -4.26
N VAL A 102 -6.02 18.58 -3.27
CA VAL A 102 -4.63 18.08 -3.27
C VAL A 102 -4.37 17.21 -4.51
N THR A 103 -5.30 16.34 -4.89
CA THR A 103 -5.17 15.49 -6.09
C THR A 103 -5.08 16.32 -7.36
N VAL A 104 -5.91 17.35 -7.51
CA VAL A 104 -5.88 18.25 -8.67
C VAL A 104 -4.56 19.02 -8.73
N ILE A 105 -4.08 19.56 -7.61
CA ILE A 105 -2.78 20.25 -7.54
C ILE A 105 -1.66 19.29 -7.91
N LEU A 106 -1.63 18.09 -7.36
CA LEU A 106 -0.64 17.06 -7.70
C LEU A 106 -0.67 16.73 -9.21
N ASN A 107 -1.86 16.51 -9.75
CA ASN A 107 -2.03 16.18 -11.16
C ASN A 107 -1.50 17.28 -12.06
N ILE A 108 -1.91 18.53 -11.83
CA ILE A 108 -1.44 19.69 -12.59
C ILE A 108 0.08 19.84 -12.46
N SER A 109 0.61 19.74 -11.23
CA SER A 109 2.05 19.89 -10.99
C SER A 109 2.86 18.84 -11.75
N VAL A 110 2.44 17.57 -11.70
CA VAL A 110 3.17 16.49 -12.38
C VAL A 110 3.10 16.62 -13.89
N LEU A 111 1.96 17.04 -14.46
CA LEU A 111 1.83 17.27 -15.89
C LEU A 111 2.70 18.45 -16.39
N ILE A 112 2.81 19.52 -15.58
CA ILE A 112 3.67 20.67 -15.90
C ILE A 112 5.15 20.29 -15.79
N PHE A 113 5.53 19.56 -14.74
CA PHE A 113 6.92 19.24 -14.42
C PHE A 113 7.35 17.85 -14.90
N ILE A 114 6.65 17.25 -15.85
CA ILE A 114 6.95 15.89 -16.33
C ILE A 114 8.37 15.77 -16.89
N GLU A 115 8.83 16.75 -17.68
CA GLU A 115 10.19 16.73 -18.25
C GLU A 115 11.28 16.84 -17.18
N PRO A 116 11.27 17.83 -16.28
CA PRO A 116 12.20 17.87 -15.14
C PRO A 116 12.18 16.61 -14.26
N LEU A 117 11.01 15.97 -14.10
CA LEU A 117 10.91 14.72 -13.34
C LEU A 117 11.58 13.54 -14.04
N LEU A 118 11.45 13.45 -15.38
CA LEU A 118 12.12 12.41 -16.17
C LEU A 118 13.64 12.61 -16.19
N GLU A 119 14.12 13.86 -16.26
CA GLU A 119 15.54 14.19 -16.13
C GLU A 119 16.07 13.81 -14.74
N LEU A 120 15.34 14.14 -13.68
CA LEU A 120 15.69 13.78 -12.31
C LEU A 120 15.79 12.25 -12.11
N LEU A 121 14.93 11.50 -12.78
CA LEU A 121 14.94 10.03 -12.76
C LEU A 121 16.02 9.43 -13.67
N GLN A 122 16.77 10.26 -14.41
CA GLN A 122 17.85 9.85 -15.33
C GLN A 122 17.38 8.79 -16.33
N ILE A 123 16.19 8.98 -16.91
CA ILE A 123 15.63 8.04 -17.89
C ILE A 123 16.50 8.05 -19.16
N PRO A 124 16.95 6.87 -19.65
CA PRO A 124 17.74 6.78 -20.86
C PRO A 124 17.03 7.38 -22.08
N PRO A 125 17.77 8.12 -22.98
CA PRO A 125 17.17 8.77 -24.15
C PRO A 125 16.38 7.82 -25.07
N GLU A 126 16.79 6.55 -25.13
CA GLU A 126 16.19 5.52 -25.99
C GLU A 126 14.74 5.22 -25.62
N ILE A 127 14.39 5.31 -24.34
CA ILE A 127 13.04 5.01 -23.83
C ILE A 127 12.29 6.25 -23.32
N LEU A 128 12.91 7.44 -23.41
CA LEU A 128 12.36 8.68 -22.84
C LEU A 128 10.99 9.01 -23.42
N MET A 129 10.83 8.90 -24.74
CA MET A 129 9.58 9.22 -25.42
C MET A 129 8.44 8.27 -25.02
N GLU A 130 8.71 6.99 -24.94
CA GLU A 130 7.75 5.97 -24.50
C GLU A 130 7.36 6.16 -23.03
N THR A 131 8.35 6.41 -22.17
CA THR A 131 8.13 6.70 -20.73
C THR A 131 7.28 7.95 -20.54
N LYS A 132 7.58 9.03 -21.28
CA LYS A 132 6.81 10.29 -21.25
C LYS A 132 5.37 10.05 -21.70
N SER A 133 5.17 9.38 -22.83
CA SER A 133 3.84 9.06 -23.38
C SER A 133 3.02 8.23 -22.39
N TYR A 134 3.61 7.19 -21.80
CA TYR A 134 2.96 6.35 -20.81
C TYR A 134 2.53 7.16 -19.58
N LEU A 135 3.46 7.93 -18.99
CA LEU A 135 3.20 8.71 -17.79
C LEU A 135 2.17 9.82 -18.00
N GLN A 136 2.22 10.51 -19.15
CA GLN A 136 1.22 11.54 -19.48
C GLN A 136 -0.20 10.95 -19.48
N VAL A 137 -0.37 9.81 -20.13
CA VAL A 137 -1.66 9.12 -20.16
C VAL A 137 -2.07 8.72 -18.76
N ILE A 138 -1.21 8.04 -17.98
CA ILE A 138 -1.51 7.62 -16.60
C ILE A 138 -1.91 8.80 -15.71
N PHE A 139 -1.23 9.95 -15.86
CA PHE A 139 -1.52 11.13 -15.03
C PHE A 139 -2.86 11.78 -15.37
N TYR A 140 -3.37 11.66 -16.60
CA TYR A 140 -4.77 12.03 -16.87
C TYR A 140 -5.77 11.18 -16.08
N GLY A 141 -5.39 9.97 -15.70
CA GLY A 141 -6.21 9.06 -14.92
C GLY A 141 -6.13 9.20 -13.40
N ILE A 142 -5.25 10.03 -12.86
CA ILE A 142 -5.04 10.16 -11.41
C ILE A 142 -6.33 10.52 -10.64
N ILE A 143 -7.23 11.26 -11.26
CA ILE A 143 -8.52 11.61 -10.69
C ILE A 143 -9.39 10.35 -10.42
N PHE A 144 -9.34 9.35 -11.29
CA PHE A 144 -10.07 8.09 -11.10
C PHE A 144 -9.45 7.26 -9.97
N THR A 145 -8.12 7.30 -9.84
CA THR A 145 -7.40 6.70 -8.71
C THR A 145 -7.87 7.32 -7.38
N PHE A 146 -8.02 8.65 -7.33
CA PHE A 146 -8.58 9.35 -6.16
C PHE A 146 -10.01 8.87 -5.88
N PHE A 147 -10.92 8.93 -6.84
CA PHE A 147 -12.32 8.54 -6.64
C PHE A 147 -12.42 7.11 -6.12
N TYR A 148 -11.73 6.16 -6.76
CA TYR A 148 -11.76 4.77 -6.32
C TYR A 148 -11.25 4.61 -4.88
N ASN A 149 -10.06 5.12 -4.57
CA ASN A 149 -9.47 4.96 -3.23
C ASN A 149 -10.26 5.68 -2.15
N TYR A 150 -10.82 6.85 -2.46
CA TYR A 150 -11.64 7.61 -1.53
C TYR A 150 -12.92 6.86 -1.14
N PHE A 151 -13.70 6.42 -2.12
CA PHE A 151 -14.93 5.67 -1.85
C PHE A 151 -14.66 4.27 -1.30
N ALA A 152 -13.58 3.62 -1.71
CA ALA A 152 -13.13 2.37 -1.11
C ALA A 152 -12.76 2.55 0.38
N SER A 153 -12.07 3.65 0.74
CA SER A 153 -11.73 3.97 2.13
C SER A 153 -12.97 4.28 2.96
N LEU A 154 -13.95 4.99 2.39
CA LEU A 154 -15.24 5.20 3.02
C LEU A 154 -15.98 3.88 3.31
N LEU A 155 -16.10 3.01 2.31
CA LEU A 155 -16.75 1.69 2.44
C LEU A 155 -16.04 0.82 3.49
N ARG A 156 -14.71 0.75 3.44
CA ARG A 156 -13.90 0.04 4.45
C ARG A 156 -14.12 0.63 5.84
N GLY A 157 -14.13 1.95 5.96
CA GLY A 157 -14.41 2.65 7.22
C GLY A 157 -15.75 2.28 7.84
N MET A 158 -16.75 1.98 7.02
CA MET A 158 -18.07 1.49 7.44
C MET A 158 -18.19 -0.04 7.51
N GLY A 159 -17.05 -0.76 7.47
CA GLY A 159 -17.01 -2.21 7.59
C GLY A 159 -17.37 -2.99 6.33
N ASN A 160 -17.31 -2.39 5.15
CA ASN A 160 -17.56 -3.06 3.87
C ASN A 160 -16.27 -3.13 3.04
N SER A 161 -15.58 -4.24 3.12
CA SER A 161 -14.37 -4.50 2.31
C SER A 161 -14.64 -5.29 1.02
N LEU A 162 -15.83 -5.92 0.93
CA LEU A 162 -16.16 -6.77 -0.22
C LEU A 162 -16.45 -5.96 -1.49
N ILE A 163 -17.18 -4.85 -1.37
CA ILE A 163 -17.58 -4.05 -2.54
C ILE A 163 -16.38 -3.43 -3.26
N PRO A 164 -15.39 -2.82 -2.57
CA PRO A 164 -14.16 -2.40 -3.23
C PRO A 164 -13.43 -3.53 -3.96
N LEU A 165 -13.38 -4.74 -3.38
CA LEU A 165 -12.79 -5.91 -4.04
C LEU A 165 -13.51 -6.27 -5.34
N VAL A 166 -14.85 -6.29 -5.33
CA VAL A 166 -15.65 -6.66 -6.53
C VAL A 166 -15.37 -5.69 -7.68
N PHE A 167 -15.38 -4.38 -7.41
CA PHE A 167 -15.09 -3.40 -8.45
C PHE A 167 -13.63 -3.41 -8.90
N LEU A 168 -12.69 -3.71 -8.01
CA LEU A 168 -11.30 -3.93 -8.37
C LEU A 168 -11.13 -5.16 -9.27
N ALA A 169 -11.85 -6.25 -8.98
CA ALA A 169 -11.80 -7.46 -9.79
C ALA A 169 -12.34 -7.21 -11.21
N ILE A 170 -13.44 -6.46 -11.33
CA ILE A 170 -13.97 -6.05 -12.63
C ILE A 170 -12.95 -5.20 -13.39
N ALA A 171 -12.33 -4.22 -12.72
CA ALA A 171 -11.31 -3.38 -13.33
C ALA A 171 -10.09 -4.19 -13.78
N ALA A 172 -9.62 -5.14 -12.97
CA ALA A 172 -8.48 -5.98 -13.31
C ALA A 172 -8.74 -6.86 -14.55
N LEU A 173 -9.91 -7.46 -14.63
CA LEU A 173 -10.31 -8.24 -15.82
C LEU A 173 -10.46 -7.37 -17.05
N LEU A 174 -11.08 -6.20 -16.91
CA LEU A 174 -11.24 -5.24 -18.00
C LEU A 174 -9.88 -4.72 -18.49
N ASN A 175 -8.96 -4.42 -17.57
CA ASN A 175 -7.61 -3.98 -17.90
C ASN A 175 -6.88 -5.02 -18.79
N ILE A 176 -6.85 -6.30 -18.38
CA ILE A 176 -6.21 -7.38 -19.15
C ILE A 176 -6.81 -7.49 -20.55
N VAL A 177 -8.13 -7.41 -20.67
CA VAL A 177 -8.80 -7.46 -21.98
C VAL A 177 -8.44 -6.25 -22.84
N LEU A 178 -8.45 -5.05 -22.27
CA LEU A 178 -8.13 -3.82 -23.00
C LEU A 178 -6.64 -3.75 -23.36
N ASP A 179 -5.72 -4.24 -22.50
CA ASP A 179 -4.29 -4.32 -22.81
C ASP A 179 -4.06 -5.15 -24.08
N VAL A 180 -4.63 -6.36 -24.12
CA VAL A 180 -4.53 -7.21 -25.29
C VAL A 180 -5.13 -6.51 -26.51
N LEU A 181 -6.31 -5.93 -26.39
CA LEU A 181 -7.01 -5.26 -27.51
C LEU A 181 -6.23 -4.06 -28.03
N PHE A 182 -5.78 -3.16 -27.17
CA PHE A 182 -5.12 -1.91 -27.56
C PHE A 182 -3.71 -2.15 -28.10
N ILE A 183 -3.01 -3.13 -27.56
CA ILE A 183 -1.65 -3.47 -27.98
C ILE A 183 -1.67 -4.29 -29.27
N THR A 184 -2.51 -5.35 -29.34
CA THR A 184 -2.44 -6.32 -30.46
C THR A 184 -3.33 -5.95 -31.63
N SER A 185 -4.51 -5.33 -31.39
CA SER A 185 -5.48 -5.05 -32.47
C SER A 185 -5.43 -3.59 -32.94
N PHE A 186 -5.13 -2.65 -32.05
CA PHE A 186 -5.06 -1.21 -32.39
C PHE A 186 -3.60 -0.69 -32.52
N ASP A 187 -2.61 -1.52 -32.22
CA ASP A 187 -1.16 -1.18 -32.34
C ASP A 187 -0.80 0.13 -31.63
N MET A 188 -1.41 0.38 -30.45
CA MET A 188 -1.22 1.63 -29.71
C MET A 188 0.09 1.66 -28.89
N GLY A 189 0.89 0.61 -28.93
CA GLY A 189 2.13 0.51 -28.18
C GLY A 189 1.96 0.70 -26.67
N VAL A 190 2.96 1.35 -26.04
CA VAL A 190 2.98 1.58 -24.57
C VAL A 190 1.83 2.49 -24.11
N ALA A 191 1.42 3.45 -24.95
CA ALA A 191 0.26 4.30 -24.67
C ALA A 191 -1.05 3.48 -24.55
N GLY A 192 -1.17 2.37 -25.31
CA GLY A 192 -2.30 1.47 -25.22
C GLY A 192 -2.46 0.83 -23.84
N ALA A 193 -1.37 0.34 -23.24
CA ALA A 193 -1.36 -0.16 -21.87
C ALA A 193 -1.78 0.91 -20.85
N ALA A 194 -1.27 2.14 -21.00
CA ALA A 194 -1.68 3.25 -20.16
C ALA A 194 -3.18 3.58 -20.28
N TRP A 195 -3.73 3.62 -21.47
CA TRP A 195 -5.17 3.83 -21.70
C TRP A 195 -6.01 2.69 -21.15
N ALA A 196 -5.60 1.44 -21.31
CA ALA A 196 -6.29 0.29 -20.74
C ALA A 196 -6.38 0.40 -19.20
N THR A 197 -5.28 0.78 -18.56
CA THR A 197 -5.23 1.02 -17.11
C THR A 197 -6.19 2.13 -16.68
N ILE A 198 -6.18 3.28 -17.37
CA ILE A 198 -7.05 4.42 -17.01
C ILE A 198 -8.53 4.08 -17.21
N ILE A 199 -8.88 3.49 -18.33
CA ILE A 199 -10.29 3.15 -18.62
C ILE A 199 -10.80 2.16 -17.58
N SER A 200 -10.01 1.16 -17.22
CA SER A 200 -10.38 0.17 -16.20
C SER A 200 -10.52 0.81 -14.81
N GLN A 201 -9.62 1.72 -14.44
CA GLN A 201 -9.72 2.49 -13.21
C GLN A 201 -10.93 3.43 -13.22
N ALA A 202 -11.22 4.08 -14.35
CA ALA A 202 -12.39 4.94 -14.51
C ALA A 202 -13.70 4.16 -14.30
N VAL A 203 -13.82 2.99 -14.92
CA VAL A 203 -14.99 2.10 -14.73
C VAL A 203 -15.14 1.74 -13.25
N SER A 204 -14.07 1.29 -12.60
CA SER A 204 -14.11 0.95 -11.17
C SER A 204 -14.48 2.16 -10.30
N ALA A 205 -13.88 3.32 -10.57
CA ALA A 205 -14.16 4.56 -9.84
C ALA A 205 -15.62 5.02 -9.99
N VAL A 206 -16.14 4.99 -11.21
CA VAL A 206 -17.55 5.34 -11.48
C VAL A 206 -18.48 4.34 -10.81
N CYS A 207 -18.23 3.04 -10.94
CA CYS A 207 -19.08 2.01 -10.35
C CYS A 207 -19.11 2.08 -8.81
N VAL A 208 -17.95 2.24 -8.14
CA VAL A 208 -17.93 2.37 -6.67
C VAL A 208 -18.60 3.66 -6.21
N THR A 209 -18.42 4.75 -6.95
CA THR A 209 -19.05 6.05 -6.65
C THR A 209 -20.57 5.93 -6.76
N LEU A 210 -21.10 5.42 -7.87
CA LEU A 210 -22.53 5.20 -8.08
C LEU A 210 -23.11 4.28 -7.01
N TYR A 211 -22.42 3.19 -6.68
CA TYR A 211 -22.82 2.30 -5.59
C TYR A 211 -22.96 3.06 -4.26
N CYS A 212 -21.98 3.89 -3.90
CA CYS A 212 -22.01 4.67 -2.68
C CYS A 212 -23.18 5.66 -2.67
N PHE A 213 -23.41 6.38 -3.76
CA PHE A 213 -24.56 7.30 -3.88
C PHE A 213 -25.91 6.58 -3.79
N TRP A 214 -25.98 5.34 -4.32
CA TRP A 214 -27.22 4.58 -4.29
C TRP A 214 -27.50 3.93 -2.93
N LYS A 215 -26.46 3.32 -2.31
CA LYS A 215 -26.62 2.50 -1.10
C LYS A 215 -26.34 3.21 0.21
N LEU A 216 -25.62 4.35 0.19
CA LEU A 216 -25.20 5.04 1.39
C LEU A 216 -25.92 6.40 1.52
N PRO A 217 -26.93 6.52 2.41
CA PRO A 217 -27.64 7.78 2.63
C PRO A 217 -26.75 8.94 3.06
N MET A 218 -25.62 8.63 3.72
CA MET A 218 -24.67 9.63 4.20
C MET A 218 -23.89 10.33 3.09
N VAL A 219 -23.76 9.72 1.92
CA VAL A 219 -23.12 10.32 0.75
C VAL A 219 -24.06 11.33 0.06
N ARG A 220 -25.38 11.20 0.28
CA ARG A 220 -26.39 12.13 -0.24
C ARG A 220 -26.44 13.37 0.62
N LEU A 221 -25.50 14.28 0.41
CA LEU A 221 -25.40 15.52 1.17
C LEU A 221 -26.58 16.48 0.87
N LYS A 222 -27.11 17.10 1.90
CA LYS A 222 -28.03 18.25 1.78
C LYS A 222 -27.21 19.54 1.88
N ARG A 223 -27.72 20.65 1.40
CA ARG A 223 -27.05 21.98 1.50
C ARG A 223 -26.57 22.31 2.92
N ARG A 224 -27.32 21.91 3.95
CA ARG A 224 -26.95 22.08 5.36
C ARG A 224 -25.74 21.24 5.80
N ASP A 225 -25.42 20.14 5.08
CA ASP A 225 -24.30 19.26 5.39
C ASP A 225 -22.98 19.76 4.73
N CYS A 226 -23.10 20.71 3.77
CA CYS A 226 -22.01 21.32 3.00
C CYS A 226 -21.54 22.64 3.63
N HIS A 227 -21.17 22.61 4.91
CA HIS A 227 -20.57 23.77 5.57
C HIS A 227 -19.11 23.49 5.95
N LEU A 228 -18.32 24.57 5.97
CA LEU A 228 -16.92 24.49 6.37
C LEU A 228 -16.83 24.42 7.90
N ASP A 229 -16.57 23.23 8.42
CA ASP A 229 -16.27 22.99 9.84
C ASP A 229 -14.74 22.85 10.01
N LEU A 230 -14.11 23.91 10.48
CA LEU A 230 -12.65 23.96 10.68
C LEU A 230 -12.14 22.93 11.69
N ALA A 231 -12.96 22.56 12.69
CA ALA A 231 -12.58 21.55 13.68
C ALA A 231 -12.53 20.17 13.04
N VAL A 232 -13.55 19.84 12.25
CA VAL A 232 -13.60 18.59 11.48
C VAL A 232 -12.47 18.55 10.43
N LEU A 233 -12.25 19.66 9.72
CA LEU A 233 -11.17 19.75 8.72
C LEU A 233 -9.80 19.55 9.37
N LYS A 234 -9.52 20.20 10.51
CA LYS A 234 -8.26 20.02 11.25
C LYS A 234 -8.02 18.56 11.64
N HIS A 235 -9.08 17.89 12.08
CA HIS A 235 -9.00 16.48 12.45
C HIS A 235 -8.69 15.60 11.24
N ILE A 236 -9.42 15.76 10.14
CA ILE A 236 -9.17 15.04 8.88
C ILE A 236 -7.75 15.32 8.37
N PHE A 237 -7.35 16.59 8.32
CA PHE A 237 -6.02 16.99 7.88
C PHE A 237 -4.93 16.29 8.67
N GLN A 238 -5.01 16.29 10.01
CA GLN A 238 -4.04 15.64 10.87
C GLN A 238 -3.91 14.12 10.56
N TYR A 239 -5.03 13.40 10.46
CA TYR A 239 -5.01 11.97 10.19
C TYR A 239 -4.52 11.66 8.77
N SER A 240 -5.02 12.39 7.80
CA SER A 240 -4.68 12.19 6.39
C SER A 240 -3.22 12.51 6.11
N ILE A 241 -2.71 13.64 6.59
CA ILE A 241 -1.31 14.02 6.39
C ILE A 241 -0.35 13.06 7.11
N LEU A 242 -0.62 12.72 8.38
CA LEU A 242 0.25 11.79 9.10
C LEU A 242 0.27 10.40 8.45
N THR A 243 -0.86 9.92 7.96
CA THR A 243 -0.89 8.64 7.25
C THR A 243 -0.19 8.73 5.88
N CYS A 244 -0.35 9.85 5.17
CA CYS A 244 0.37 10.13 3.93
C CYS A 244 1.88 10.16 4.15
N VAL A 245 2.35 10.90 5.15
CA VAL A 245 3.78 10.97 5.53
C VAL A 245 4.31 9.59 5.88
N GLN A 246 3.55 8.79 6.65
CA GLN A 246 3.93 7.43 6.97
C GLN A 246 4.15 6.57 5.70
N GLN A 247 3.19 6.58 4.77
CA GLN A 247 3.28 5.82 3.52
C GLN A 247 4.45 6.29 2.63
N SER A 248 4.67 7.60 2.56
CA SER A 248 5.77 8.18 1.80
C SER A 248 7.14 7.78 2.37
N ILE A 249 7.30 7.84 3.71
CA ILE A 249 8.54 7.41 4.38
C ILE A 249 8.78 5.91 4.13
N MET A 250 7.74 5.07 4.19
CA MET A 250 7.89 3.64 3.91
C MET A 250 8.46 3.40 2.50
N ASN A 251 7.89 4.03 1.48
CA ASN A 251 8.37 3.88 0.11
C ASN A 251 9.77 4.45 -0.09
N PHE A 252 10.07 5.62 0.49
CA PHE A 252 11.40 6.23 0.39
C PHE A 252 12.49 5.39 1.07
N GLY A 253 12.20 4.81 2.23
CA GLY A 253 13.14 3.94 2.94
C GLY A 253 13.49 2.67 2.14
N ILE A 254 12.52 2.09 1.42
CA ILE A 254 12.76 0.95 0.53
C ILE A 254 13.66 1.36 -0.63
N LEU A 255 13.43 2.53 -1.25
CA LEU A 255 14.24 3.03 -2.35
C LEU A 255 15.70 3.31 -1.93
N MET A 256 15.93 3.82 -0.72
CA MET A 256 17.29 4.03 -0.20
C MET A 256 18.08 2.73 -0.07
N ILE A 257 17.44 1.67 0.44
CA ILE A 257 18.07 0.35 0.54
C ILE A 257 18.34 -0.23 -0.86
N GLN A 258 17.40 -0.08 -1.80
CA GLN A 258 17.60 -0.50 -3.18
C GLN A 258 18.82 0.19 -3.81
N GLY A 259 18.96 1.51 -3.59
CA GLY A 259 20.12 2.27 -4.08
C GLY A 259 21.44 1.76 -3.50
N LEU A 260 21.48 1.45 -2.19
CA LEU A 260 22.66 0.88 -1.56
C LEU A 260 22.98 -0.51 -2.10
N VAL A 261 21.98 -1.37 -2.25
CA VAL A 261 22.16 -2.75 -2.80
C VAL A 261 22.68 -2.70 -4.23
N ASN A 262 22.26 -1.74 -5.03
CA ASN A 262 22.71 -1.57 -6.41
C ASN A 262 24.23 -1.31 -6.49
N SER A 263 24.84 -0.71 -5.47
CA SER A 263 26.30 -0.48 -5.44
C SER A 263 27.13 -1.75 -5.28
N PHE A 264 26.52 -2.88 -4.90
CA PHE A 264 27.21 -4.18 -4.76
C PHE A 264 27.30 -5.00 -6.05
N GLY A 265 26.78 -4.47 -7.16
CA GLY A 265 26.89 -5.08 -8.48
C GLY A 265 25.66 -5.84 -8.95
N VAL A 266 25.71 -6.27 -10.22
CA VAL A 266 24.55 -6.80 -10.96
C VAL A 266 23.98 -8.08 -10.34
N ALA A 267 24.83 -8.97 -9.84
CA ALA A 267 24.39 -10.23 -9.22
C ALA A 267 23.57 -9.98 -7.97
N VAL A 268 24.01 -9.03 -7.13
CA VAL A 268 23.30 -8.64 -5.89
C VAL A 268 21.99 -7.93 -6.21
N MET A 269 21.97 -7.04 -7.22
CA MET A 269 20.77 -6.37 -7.70
C MET A 269 19.71 -7.38 -8.16
N ALA A 270 20.11 -8.36 -8.96
CA ALA A 270 19.21 -9.39 -9.48
C ALA A 270 18.65 -10.26 -8.35
N ALA A 271 19.50 -10.70 -7.42
CA ALA A 271 19.13 -11.48 -6.25
C ALA A 271 18.11 -10.72 -5.37
N PHE A 272 18.42 -9.45 -5.06
CA PHE A 272 17.57 -8.61 -4.23
C PHE A 272 16.21 -8.32 -4.91
N SER A 273 16.21 -8.01 -6.20
CA SER A 273 14.98 -7.75 -6.95
C SER A 273 14.04 -8.95 -6.99
N ALA A 274 14.57 -10.16 -7.13
CA ALA A 274 13.79 -11.40 -7.06
C ALA A 274 13.28 -11.64 -5.62
N ALA A 275 14.17 -11.54 -4.64
CA ALA A 275 13.86 -11.81 -3.25
C ALA A 275 12.83 -10.85 -2.67
N VAL A 276 12.91 -9.54 -2.95
CA VAL A 276 11.94 -8.54 -2.51
C VAL A 276 10.54 -8.78 -3.09
N LYS A 277 10.43 -9.31 -4.31
CA LYS A 277 9.11 -9.69 -4.85
C LYS A 277 8.49 -10.84 -4.05
N ILE A 278 9.28 -11.87 -3.73
CA ILE A 278 8.83 -13.00 -2.91
C ILE A 278 8.44 -12.51 -1.52
N ASP A 279 9.28 -11.70 -0.92
CA ASP A 279 9.09 -11.10 0.40
C ASP A 279 7.81 -10.26 0.47
N SER A 280 7.56 -9.43 -0.55
CA SER A 280 6.33 -8.63 -0.65
C SER A 280 5.07 -9.49 -0.63
N PHE A 281 5.03 -10.59 -1.36
CA PHE A 281 3.90 -11.53 -1.32
C PHE A 281 3.75 -12.20 0.05
N ALA A 282 4.85 -12.44 0.75
CA ALA A 282 4.86 -13.10 2.05
C ALA A 282 4.28 -12.20 3.17
N TYR A 283 4.68 -10.92 3.24
CA TYR A 283 4.23 -10.03 4.33
C TYR A 283 2.97 -9.19 4.00
N MET A 284 2.62 -9.02 2.72
CA MET A 284 1.46 -8.21 2.30
C MET A 284 0.15 -8.62 3.00
N PRO A 285 -0.18 -9.90 3.17
CA PRO A 285 -1.41 -10.27 3.87
C PRO A 285 -1.45 -9.79 5.32
N VAL A 286 -0.33 -9.79 6.05
CA VAL A 286 -0.31 -9.29 7.43
C VAL A 286 -0.33 -7.77 7.49
N GLN A 287 0.20 -7.07 6.49
CA GLN A 287 0.06 -5.62 6.35
C GLN A 287 -1.42 -5.23 6.17
N ASP A 288 -2.13 -5.92 5.29
CA ASP A 288 -3.56 -5.69 5.06
C ASP A 288 -4.40 -6.06 6.28
N PHE A 289 -4.03 -7.12 6.97
CA PHE A 289 -4.64 -7.48 8.23
C PHE A 289 -4.45 -6.36 9.26
N GLY A 290 -3.26 -5.74 9.34
CA GLY A 290 -2.98 -4.57 10.18
C GLY A 290 -3.85 -3.35 9.82
N ASN A 291 -4.11 -3.12 8.53
CA ASN A 291 -5.01 -2.07 8.06
C ASN A 291 -6.48 -2.38 8.44
N ALA A 292 -6.91 -3.62 8.29
CA ALA A 292 -8.23 -4.08 8.73
C ALA A 292 -8.41 -3.96 10.24
N PHE A 293 -7.37 -4.33 10.99
CA PHE A 293 -7.32 -4.18 12.44
C PHE A 293 -7.43 -2.71 12.87
N SER A 294 -6.79 -1.78 12.15
CA SER A 294 -6.92 -0.35 12.40
C SER A 294 -8.38 0.11 12.30
N THR A 295 -9.12 -0.35 11.29
CA THR A 295 -10.56 -0.06 11.13
C THR A 295 -11.39 -0.65 12.28
N PHE A 296 -11.09 -1.90 12.67
CA PHE A 296 -11.75 -2.53 13.81
C PHE A 296 -11.53 -1.73 15.11
N ILE A 297 -10.30 -1.33 15.40
CA ILE A 297 -9.96 -0.51 16.57
C ILE A 297 -10.66 0.83 16.48
N ALA A 298 -10.63 1.52 15.35
CA ALA A 298 -11.24 2.83 15.17
C ALA A 298 -12.75 2.82 15.40
N GLN A 299 -13.48 1.83 14.86
CA GLN A 299 -14.92 1.68 15.11
C GLN A 299 -15.23 1.42 16.59
N ASN A 300 -14.48 0.53 17.24
CA ASN A 300 -14.69 0.21 18.66
C ASN A 300 -14.26 1.35 19.57
N HIS A 301 -13.23 2.10 19.20
CA HIS A 301 -12.81 3.31 19.91
C HIS A 301 -13.89 4.40 19.83
N GLY A 302 -14.43 4.65 18.65
CA GLY A 302 -15.56 5.56 18.46
C GLY A 302 -16.81 5.14 19.25
N ALA A 303 -17.07 3.84 19.34
CA ALA A 303 -18.18 3.28 20.12
C ALA A 303 -17.91 3.22 21.63
N GLY A 304 -16.73 3.60 22.13
CA GLY A 304 -16.35 3.54 23.54
C GLY A 304 -16.18 2.12 24.11
N LYS A 305 -16.05 1.08 23.25
CA LYS A 305 -16.02 -0.33 23.63
C LYS A 305 -14.60 -0.80 24.01
N LYS A 306 -14.07 -0.35 25.15
CA LYS A 306 -12.68 -0.64 25.59
C LYS A 306 -12.38 -2.14 25.74
N GLU A 307 -13.29 -2.91 26.34
CA GLU A 307 -13.12 -4.36 26.50
C GLU A 307 -12.99 -5.09 25.14
N ARG A 308 -13.80 -4.65 24.17
CA ARG A 308 -13.78 -5.22 22.83
C ARG A 308 -12.49 -4.88 22.08
N ILE A 309 -11.91 -3.71 22.33
CA ILE A 309 -10.57 -3.35 21.84
C ILE A 309 -9.53 -4.31 22.39
N GLN A 310 -9.54 -4.60 23.70
CA GLN A 310 -8.59 -5.54 24.32
C GLN A 310 -8.74 -6.97 23.76
N GLN A 311 -9.99 -7.43 23.60
CA GLN A 311 -10.25 -8.73 22.95
C GLN A 311 -9.73 -8.73 21.51
N GLY A 312 -9.93 -7.62 20.78
CA GLY A 312 -9.43 -7.42 19.42
C GLY A 312 -7.90 -7.50 19.33
N ILE A 313 -7.19 -6.84 20.24
CA ILE A 313 -5.73 -6.88 20.30
C ILE A 313 -5.23 -8.32 20.51
N ARG A 314 -5.79 -9.03 21.50
CA ARG A 314 -5.41 -10.42 21.78
C ARG A 314 -5.67 -11.34 20.58
N SER A 315 -6.82 -11.18 19.94
CA SER A 315 -7.18 -11.96 18.74
C SER A 315 -6.28 -11.63 17.56
N ALA A 316 -6.01 -10.34 17.31
CA ALA A 316 -5.15 -9.88 16.21
C ALA A 316 -3.72 -10.40 16.37
N ILE A 317 -3.14 -10.34 17.58
CA ILE A 317 -1.82 -10.88 17.88
C ILE A 317 -1.77 -12.38 17.56
N LYS A 318 -2.77 -13.16 18.03
CA LYS A 318 -2.82 -14.61 17.76
C LYS A 318 -2.87 -14.92 16.27
N ILE A 319 -3.75 -14.24 15.52
CA ILE A 319 -3.90 -14.44 14.06
C ILE A 319 -2.60 -14.08 13.34
N ALA A 320 -2.04 -12.89 13.62
CA ALA A 320 -0.82 -12.42 12.97
C ALA A 320 0.38 -13.33 13.29
N LEU A 321 0.55 -13.77 14.56
CA LEU A 321 1.63 -14.68 14.92
C LEU A 321 1.51 -16.03 14.22
N ILE A 322 0.32 -16.65 14.22
CA ILE A 322 0.10 -17.92 13.53
C ILE A 322 0.44 -17.77 12.03
N PHE A 323 -0.09 -16.73 11.39
CA PHE A 323 0.19 -16.47 9.98
C PHE A 323 1.69 -16.26 9.74
N CYS A 324 2.33 -15.37 10.51
CA CYS A 324 3.75 -15.06 10.35
C CYS A 324 4.65 -16.28 10.58
N ILE A 325 4.36 -17.12 11.59
CA ILE A 325 5.11 -18.35 11.83
C ILE A 325 5.00 -19.31 10.65
N ILE A 326 3.79 -19.51 10.12
CA ILE A 326 3.57 -20.40 8.96
C ILE A 326 4.34 -19.89 7.75
N ILE A 327 4.23 -18.58 7.45
CA ILE A 327 4.93 -17.98 6.32
C ILE A 327 6.45 -17.95 6.53
N SER A 328 6.92 -17.67 7.76
CA SER A 328 8.35 -17.72 8.11
C SER A 328 8.94 -19.11 7.83
N ILE A 329 8.29 -20.15 8.31
CA ILE A 329 8.72 -21.53 8.06
C ILE A 329 8.68 -21.82 6.55
N GLY A 330 7.61 -21.45 5.87
CA GLY A 330 7.45 -21.63 4.43
C GLY A 330 8.57 -20.97 3.63
N VAL A 331 8.81 -19.67 3.86
CA VAL A 331 9.84 -18.92 3.13
C VAL A 331 11.25 -19.45 3.47
N TYR A 332 11.52 -19.77 4.74
CA TYR A 332 12.82 -20.29 5.16
C TYR A 332 13.15 -21.64 4.54
N VAL A 333 12.20 -22.58 4.55
CA VAL A 333 12.36 -23.94 4.02
C VAL A 333 12.38 -23.93 2.49
N PHE A 334 11.47 -23.18 1.87
CA PHE A 334 11.30 -23.13 0.42
C PHE A 334 12.06 -21.96 -0.24
N ALA A 335 13.02 -21.32 0.45
CA ALA A 335 13.78 -20.18 -0.10
C ALA A 335 14.40 -20.49 -1.48
N ARG A 336 15.02 -21.67 -1.65
CA ARG A 336 15.61 -22.07 -2.93
C ARG A 336 14.57 -22.29 -4.03
N PRO A 337 13.52 -23.11 -3.88
CA PRO A 337 12.45 -23.23 -4.87
C PRO A 337 11.78 -21.88 -5.22
N LEU A 338 11.57 -21.00 -4.25
CA LEU A 338 11.00 -19.69 -4.49
C LEU A 338 11.90 -18.80 -5.35
N MET A 339 13.22 -18.79 -5.09
CA MET A 339 14.18 -18.07 -5.91
C MET A 339 14.27 -18.63 -7.34
N LEU A 340 14.14 -19.95 -7.52
CA LEU A 340 14.14 -20.60 -8.83
C LEU A 340 12.94 -20.23 -9.73
N ILE A 341 11.89 -19.59 -9.18
CA ILE A 341 10.81 -19.00 -9.97
C ILE A 341 11.31 -17.85 -10.86
N PHE A 342 12.32 -17.10 -10.37
CA PHE A 342 12.83 -15.90 -11.03
C PHE A 342 14.23 -16.04 -11.58
N ILE A 343 15.05 -16.92 -11.01
CA ILE A 343 16.49 -17.06 -11.28
C ILE A 343 16.79 -18.46 -11.82
N LYS A 344 17.63 -18.53 -12.84
CA LYS A 344 18.00 -19.82 -13.46
C LYS A 344 18.87 -20.65 -12.50
N PRO A 345 18.77 -21.99 -12.56
CA PRO A 345 19.53 -22.89 -11.69
C PRO A 345 21.07 -22.77 -11.82
N GLU A 346 21.56 -22.30 -12.97
CA GLU A 346 22.99 -22.13 -13.28
C GLU A 346 23.59 -20.90 -12.58
N GLU A 347 22.76 -19.91 -12.20
CA GLU A 347 23.19 -18.65 -11.55
C GLU A 347 23.35 -18.84 -10.04
N LEU A 348 24.31 -19.68 -9.64
CA LEU A 348 24.50 -20.11 -8.24
C LEU A 348 24.80 -18.97 -7.28
N GLU A 349 25.57 -17.97 -7.71
CA GLU A 349 25.88 -16.78 -6.90
C GLU A 349 24.61 -15.99 -6.57
N ILE A 350 23.79 -15.67 -7.58
CA ILE A 350 22.54 -14.93 -7.42
C ILE A 350 21.59 -15.70 -6.51
N LEU A 351 21.47 -17.02 -6.72
CA LEU A 351 20.65 -17.89 -5.88
C LEU A 351 21.11 -17.88 -4.41
N SER A 352 22.42 -17.98 -4.17
CA SER A 352 22.96 -18.00 -2.81
C SER A 352 22.66 -16.71 -2.05
N ILE A 353 22.83 -15.55 -2.70
CA ILE A 353 22.54 -14.23 -2.14
C ILE A 353 21.04 -14.09 -1.82
N GLY A 354 20.17 -14.43 -2.76
CA GLY A 354 18.72 -14.33 -2.57
C GLY A 354 18.18 -15.29 -1.51
N ILE A 355 18.70 -16.52 -1.44
CA ILE A 355 18.36 -17.49 -0.38
C ILE A 355 18.79 -16.96 0.98
N GLN A 356 19.98 -16.38 1.10
CA GLN A 356 20.46 -15.79 2.35
C GLN A 356 19.56 -14.64 2.82
N TYR A 357 19.19 -13.74 1.91
CA TYR A 357 18.23 -12.66 2.18
C TYR A 357 16.90 -13.22 2.71
N LEU A 358 16.25 -14.11 1.96
CA LEU A 358 14.96 -14.68 2.33
C LEU A 358 14.98 -15.43 3.65
N ARG A 359 16.08 -16.11 3.98
CA ARG A 359 16.22 -16.80 5.26
C ARG A 359 16.39 -15.85 6.43
N ILE A 360 17.13 -14.74 6.27
CA ILE A 360 17.30 -13.74 7.31
C ILE A 360 15.99 -13.00 7.54
N GLU A 361 15.39 -12.40 6.51
CA GLU A 361 14.13 -11.66 6.67
C GLU A 361 12.96 -12.57 7.04
N GLY A 362 12.84 -13.70 6.36
CA GLY A 362 11.78 -14.68 6.59
C GLY A 362 11.73 -15.20 8.03
N ALA A 363 12.87 -15.35 8.70
CA ALA A 363 12.91 -15.75 10.11
C ALA A 363 12.27 -14.73 11.06
N PHE A 364 12.14 -13.45 10.64
CA PHE A 364 11.67 -12.34 11.47
C PHE A 364 10.33 -11.74 11.04
N TYR A 365 9.54 -12.40 10.21
CA TYR A 365 8.21 -11.89 9.82
C TYR A 365 7.26 -11.65 10.99
N CYS A 366 7.46 -12.30 12.13
CA CYS A 366 6.72 -11.98 13.34
C CYS A 366 6.99 -10.54 13.83
N GLY A 367 8.20 -10.00 13.61
CA GLY A 367 8.53 -8.61 13.94
C GLY A 367 7.74 -7.63 13.07
N ILE A 368 7.80 -7.76 11.73
CA ILE A 368 7.02 -6.87 10.86
C ILE A 368 5.51 -7.03 11.08
N GLY A 369 5.04 -8.23 11.39
CA GLY A 369 3.64 -8.48 11.74
C GLY A 369 3.21 -7.73 13.00
N CYS A 370 4.04 -7.73 14.05
CA CYS A 370 3.83 -6.94 15.26
C CYS A 370 3.80 -5.44 14.95
N LEU A 371 4.74 -4.97 14.13
CA LEU A 371 4.83 -3.57 13.74
C LEU A 371 3.58 -3.07 12.98
N PHE A 372 3.04 -3.85 12.05
CA PHE A 372 1.80 -3.51 11.36
C PHE A 372 0.59 -3.48 12.31
N LEU A 373 0.54 -4.36 13.31
CA LEU A 373 -0.50 -4.29 14.34
C LEU A 373 -0.35 -3.03 15.21
N LEU A 374 0.87 -2.65 15.58
CA LEU A 374 1.13 -1.40 16.32
C LEU A 374 0.71 -0.17 15.49
N TYR A 375 1.05 -0.13 14.20
CA TYR A 375 0.57 0.93 13.31
C TYR A 375 -0.95 0.98 13.26
N GLY A 376 -1.61 -0.17 13.11
CA GLY A 376 -3.06 -0.28 13.09
C GLY A 376 -3.70 0.19 14.39
N TYR A 377 -3.15 -0.23 15.52
CA TYR A 377 -3.62 0.14 16.85
C TYR A 377 -3.54 1.65 17.08
N TYR A 378 -2.34 2.26 16.91
CA TYR A 378 -2.16 3.68 17.18
C TYR A 378 -2.98 4.58 16.26
N ARG A 379 -3.10 4.23 14.99
CA ARG A 379 -4.01 4.93 14.07
C ARG A 379 -5.46 4.81 14.54
N GLY A 380 -5.88 3.59 14.93
CA GLY A 380 -7.24 3.30 15.34
C GLY A 380 -7.67 3.96 16.64
N ILE A 381 -6.77 4.19 17.60
CA ILE A 381 -7.07 4.89 18.88
C ILE A 381 -6.88 6.41 18.80
N GLY A 382 -6.64 6.96 17.62
CA GLY A 382 -6.52 8.40 17.46
C GLY A 382 -5.12 8.98 17.64
N LYS A 383 -4.07 8.17 17.57
CA LYS A 383 -2.67 8.59 17.74
C LYS A 383 -1.82 8.28 16.49
N PRO A 384 -2.20 8.74 15.28
CA PRO A 384 -1.47 8.41 14.04
C PRO A 384 -0.02 8.91 14.05
N GLY A 385 0.30 9.96 14.79
CA GLY A 385 1.67 10.45 14.95
C GLY A 385 2.62 9.41 15.54
N VAL A 386 2.13 8.55 16.44
CA VAL A 386 2.95 7.44 16.99
C VAL A 386 3.31 6.45 15.89
N SER A 387 2.37 6.12 15.00
CA SER A 387 2.66 5.24 13.85
C SER A 387 3.74 5.84 12.94
N VAL A 388 3.73 7.16 12.72
CA VAL A 388 4.79 7.86 11.96
C VAL A 388 6.14 7.72 12.67
N VAL A 389 6.18 7.98 13.98
CA VAL A 389 7.43 7.86 14.78
C VAL A 389 7.98 6.45 14.71
N LEU A 390 7.14 5.41 14.88
CA LEU A 390 7.58 4.03 14.76
C LEU A 390 8.09 3.68 13.35
N THR A 391 7.48 4.26 12.32
CA THR A 391 7.94 4.10 10.92
C THR A 391 9.32 4.73 10.73
N VAL A 392 9.52 5.95 11.26
CA VAL A 392 10.83 6.63 11.21
C VAL A 392 11.90 5.83 11.96
N ILE A 393 11.57 5.30 13.14
CA ILE A 393 12.48 4.46 13.91
C ILE A 393 12.84 3.20 13.12
N SER A 394 11.84 2.47 12.62
CA SER A 394 12.07 1.22 11.88
C SER A 394 12.93 1.43 10.64
N LEU A 395 12.52 2.34 9.76
CA LEU A 395 13.19 2.58 8.48
C LEU A 395 14.47 3.42 8.65
N GLY A 396 14.48 4.40 9.55
CA GLY A 396 15.68 5.18 9.85
C GLY A 396 16.80 4.31 10.40
N THR A 397 16.49 3.44 11.37
CA THR A 397 17.46 2.47 11.91
C THR A 397 17.93 1.51 10.82
N ARG A 398 17.03 0.99 10.01
CA ARG A 398 17.35 0.12 8.86
C ARG A 398 18.33 0.79 7.90
N VAL A 399 18.06 2.04 7.50
CA VAL A 399 18.93 2.78 6.57
C VAL A 399 20.27 3.06 7.20
N ILE A 400 20.31 3.62 8.42
CA ILE A 400 21.55 3.93 9.11
C ILE A 400 22.43 2.69 9.29
N LEU A 401 21.87 1.59 9.78
CA LEU A 401 22.60 0.34 9.99
C LEU A 401 23.04 -0.28 8.67
N ALA A 402 22.20 -0.26 7.61
CA ALA A 402 22.57 -0.78 6.32
C ALA A 402 23.80 -0.08 5.73
N TYR A 403 23.84 1.26 5.76
CA TYR A 403 25.00 2.01 5.30
C TYR A 403 26.23 1.80 6.21
N ALA A 404 26.04 1.76 7.54
CA ALA A 404 27.12 1.49 8.48
C ALA A 404 27.71 0.09 8.29
N PHE A 405 26.87 -0.95 8.16
CA PHE A 405 27.34 -2.32 7.99
C PHE A 405 27.95 -2.56 6.60
N ALA A 406 27.38 -1.94 5.55
CA ALA A 406 27.93 -2.02 4.20
C ALA A 406 29.37 -1.48 4.12
N SER A 407 29.76 -0.52 4.95
CA SER A 407 31.11 0.05 4.99
C SER A 407 32.14 -0.86 5.70
N ILE A 408 31.71 -1.89 6.42
CA ILE A 408 32.58 -2.82 7.14
C ILE A 408 32.81 -4.06 6.27
N PRO A 409 34.03 -4.29 5.72
CA PRO A 409 34.27 -5.39 4.79
C PRO A 409 33.93 -6.79 5.32
N ALA A 410 34.08 -6.99 6.64
CA ALA A 410 33.77 -8.27 7.28
C ALA A 410 32.25 -8.56 7.39
N ILE A 411 31.39 -7.55 7.33
CA ILE A 411 29.93 -7.66 7.47
C ILE A 411 29.28 -7.50 6.10
N GLY A 412 29.63 -6.44 5.38
CA GLY A 412 29.24 -6.18 4.00
C GLY A 412 27.74 -6.34 3.73
N LEU A 413 27.43 -7.10 2.70
CA LEU A 413 26.06 -7.32 2.22
C LEU A 413 25.15 -7.98 3.26
N VAL A 414 25.67 -8.92 4.05
CA VAL A 414 24.87 -9.62 5.08
C VAL A 414 24.36 -8.66 6.16
N GLY A 415 25.15 -7.63 6.46
CA GLY A 415 24.75 -6.57 7.41
C GLY A 415 23.55 -5.77 6.92
N ILE A 416 23.43 -5.56 5.60
CA ILE A 416 22.24 -4.89 5.02
C ILE A 416 20.98 -5.71 5.29
N TRP A 417 21.08 -7.04 5.14
CA TRP A 417 19.96 -7.94 5.42
C TRP A 417 19.55 -7.92 6.89
N TRP A 418 20.52 -7.95 7.80
CA TRP A 418 20.26 -7.88 9.24
C TRP A 418 19.75 -6.51 9.70
N ALA A 419 20.09 -5.43 9.03
CA ALA A 419 19.59 -4.09 9.36
C ALA A 419 18.05 -4.00 9.30
N ILE A 420 17.42 -4.83 8.47
CA ILE A 420 15.96 -4.83 8.27
C ILE A 420 15.23 -5.35 9.52
N PRO A 421 15.44 -6.59 9.98
CA PRO A 421 14.77 -7.10 11.18
C PRO A 421 15.17 -6.35 12.46
N ILE A 422 16.40 -5.83 12.56
CA ILE A 422 16.81 -4.98 13.69
C ILE A 422 15.93 -3.72 13.75
N GLY A 423 15.66 -3.08 12.62
CA GLY A 423 14.76 -1.93 12.55
C GLY A 423 13.34 -2.27 13.00
N TRP A 424 12.81 -3.43 12.63
CA TRP A 424 11.49 -3.88 13.09
C TRP A 424 11.45 -4.11 14.60
N ILE A 425 12.42 -4.86 15.14
CA ILE A 425 12.50 -5.19 16.56
C ILE A 425 12.62 -3.91 17.41
N LEU A 426 13.45 -2.96 17.00
CA LEU A 426 13.61 -1.70 17.75
C LEU A 426 12.30 -0.90 17.77
N ALA A 427 11.61 -0.79 16.65
CA ALA A 427 10.32 -0.11 16.58
C ALA A 427 9.25 -0.83 17.40
N ASP A 428 9.23 -2.18 17.40
CA ASP A 428 8.32 -2.98 18.20
C ASP A 428 8.54 -2.77 19.70
N VAL A 429 9.80 -2.81 20.15
CA VAL A 429 10.14 -2.57 21.58
C VAL A 429 9.66 -1.18 22.02
N ILE A 430 9.94 -0.15 21.23
CA ILE A 430 9.50 1.23 21.53
C ILE A 430 7.97 1.34 21.48
N GLY A 431 7.34 0.73 20.48
CA GLY A 431 5.88 0.70 20.35
C GLY A 431 5.20 0.00 21.53
N LEU A 432 5.71 -1.15 21.95
CA LEU A 432 5.17 -1.89 23.11
C LEU A 432 5.43 -1.16 24.44
N PHE A 433 6.57 -0.49 24.57
CA PHE A 433 6.86 0.35 25.73
C PHE A 433 5.87 1.51 25.85
N TYR A 434 5.59 2.18 24.74
CA TYR A 434 4.61 3.27 24.72
C TYR A 434 3.17 2.73 24.98
N TYR A 435 2.84 1.52 24.50
CA TYR A 435 1.54 0.88 24.78
C TYR A 435 1.31 0.65 26.27
N ARG A 436 2.35 0.29 27.03
CA ARG A 436 2.25 0.08 28.49
C ARG A 436 2.02 1.35 29.28
N ARG A 437 2.30 2.52 28.70
CA ARG A 437 2.13 3.83 29.33
C ARG A 437 0.77 4.49 29.04
N LEU A 438 -0.01 3.90 28.14
CA LEU A 438 -1.37 4.35 27.79
C LEU A 438 -2.43 3.67 28.64
#